data_2702d0add40f86658a0180ca73a7e44d
#
_entry.id   2702d0add40f86658a0180ca73a7e44d
#
_cell.length_a   1.000
_cell.length_b   1.000
_cell.length_c   1.000
_cell.angle_alpha   90.00
_cell.angle_beta   90.00
_cell.angle_gamma   90.00
#
_symmetry.space_group_name_H-M   'P 1'
#
loop_
_entity.id
_entity.type
_entity.pdbx_description
1 polymer ?
#
loop_
_entity_poly.entity_id
_entity_poly.type
_entity_poly.pdbx_seq_one_letter_code
_entity_poly.pdbx_strand_id
1 'polypeptide(L)'
;MTHLPDIFMISPPSGAGDPPDESARVSRKCRLLRLLLIFFGGTLYAAALPPLNWNLLAFLTLVPLLLFAVNATWRAAAFAGWIWGLGWALFAFRFLREIHPAVPWLLAPVISLWPAVWAAGLPLNADGWVNEFFKKD
;
A
#
# COMPACT_ATOMS: atom_id res chain seq x y z
N MET A 1 24.40 21.39 58.61
CA MET A 1 23.34 20.66 57.90
C MET A 1 22.25 21.61 57.57
N THR A 2 22.35 22.26 56.41
CA THR A 2 21.42 23.32 55.92
C THR A 2 20.46 22.68 54.93
N HIS A 3 19.20 22.59 55.36
CA HIS A 3 18.07 22.13 54.60
C HIS A 3 17.76 23.19 53.50
N LEU A 4 18.02 22.88 52.25
CA LEU A 4 17.53 23.68 51.13
C LEU A 4 16.04 23.38 50.90
N PRO A 5 15.17 24.40 50.83
CA PRO A 5 13.76 24.19 50.54
C PRO A 5 13.55 23.88 49.06
N ASP A 6 12.76 22.83 48.78
CA ASP A 6 12.27 22.39 47.45
C ASP A 6 11.31 23.43 46.83
N ILE A 7 11.81 24.56 46.38
CA ILE A 7 10.97 25.67 45.81
C ILE A 7 10.98 25.68 44.28
N PHE A 8 11.46 24.63 43.59
CA PHE A 8 11.49 24.68 42.12
C PHE A 8 10.97 23.43 41.42
N MET A 9 9.90 22.84 41.93
CA MET A 9 9.05 21.97 41.12
C MET A 9 7.84 22.75 40.62
N ILE A 10 8.06 23.72 39.73
CA ILE A 10 6.98 24.20 38.90
C ILE A 10 6.70 23.11 37.89
N SER A 11 5.71 22.25 38.19
CA SER A 11 5.11 21.38 37.19
C SER A 11 4.68 22.23 36.00
N PRO A 12 5.13 21.96 34.79
CA PRO A 12 4.62 22.68 33.64
C PRO A 12 3.11 22.52 33.59
N PRO A 13 2.35 23.60 33.27
CA PRO A 13 0.91 23.49 33.21
C PRO A 13 0.53 22.40 32.19
N SER A 14 -0.05 21.33 32.68
CA SER A 14 -0.65 20.28 31.88
C SER A 14 -1.94 20.80 31.24
N GLY A 15 -1.78 21.68 30.23
CA GLY A 15 -2.90 22.37 29.62
C GLY A 15 -2.56 23.03 28.29
N ALA A 16 -1.34 22.83 27.79
CA ALA A 16 -1.10 23.07 26.37
C ALA A 16 -1.73 21.90 25.63
N GLY A 17 -3.00 22.06 25.24
CA GLY A 17 -3.65 21.14 24.32
C GLY A 17 -2.74 20.98 23.12
N ASP A 18 -2.13 19.81 22.99
CA ASP A 18 -1.46 19.44 21.76
C ASP A 18 -2.40 19.79 20.61
N PRO A 19 -1.95 20.50 19.57
CA PRO A 19 -2.79 20.78 18.43
C PRO A 19 -3.26 19.44 17.87
N PRO A 20 -4.54 19.09 18.08
CA PRO A 20 -4.98 17.78 17.67
C PRO A 20 -4.94 17.77 16.15
N ASP A 21 -4.23 16.80 15.58
CA ASP A 21 -4.59 16.28 14.29
C ASP A 21 -3.78 16.69 13.04
N GLU A 22 -2.76 17.52 13.13
CA GLU A 22 -1.99 17.83 11.92
C GLU A 22 -1.11 16.65 11.49
N SER A 23 -0.45 15.98 12.42
CA SER A 23 0.33 14.77 12.16
C SER A 23 -0.53 13.59 11.68
N ALA A 24 -1.71 13.44 12.28
CA ALA A 24 -2.67 12.42 11.86
C ALA A 24 -3.26 12.70 10.49
N ARG A 25 -3.51 13.98 10.16
CA ARG A 25 -3.97 14.40 8.83
C ARG A 25 -2.93 14.18 7.76
N VAL A 26 -1.67 14.53 8.02
CA VAL A 26 -0.54 14.29 7.10
C VAL A 26 -0.36 12.80 6.87
N SER A 27 -0.40 11.98 7.93
CA SER A 27 -0.30 10.53 7.83
C SER A 27 -1.43 9.91 6.98
N ARG A 28 -2.67 10.37 7.16
CA ARG A 28 -3.83 9.92 6.34
C ARG A 28 -3.68 10.32 4.88
N LYS A 29 -3.27 11.55 4.59
CA LYS A 29 -3.04 12.03 3.21
C LYS A 29 -1.95 11.22 2.52
N CYS A 30 -0.82 10.95 3.19
CA CYS A 30 0.25 10.12 2.65
C CYS A 30 -0.21 8.69 2.37
N ARG A 31 -1.04 8.11 3.26
CA ARG A 31 -1.60 6.78 3.05
C ARG A 31 -2.56 6.75 1.86
N LEU A 32 -3.44 7.74 1.75
CA LEU A 32 -4.39 7.85 0.64
C LEU A 32 -3.66 8.02 -0.70
N LEU A 33 -2.68 8.92 -0.75
CA LEU A 33 -1.88 9.14 -1.95
C LEU A 33 -1.16 7.86 -2.40
N ARG A 34 -0.62 7.09 -1.45
CA ARG A 34 0.03 5.81 -1.73
C ARG A 34 -0.95 4.78 -2.31
N LEU A 35 -2.15 4.66 -1.74
CA LEU A 35 -3.18 3.77 -2.26
C LEU A 35 -3.65 4.18 -3.66
N LEU A 36 -3.78 5.49 -3.91
CA LEU A 36 -4.11 6.01 -5.23
C LEU A 36 -3.02 5.68 -6.24
N LEU A 37 -1.74 5.85 -5.90
CA LEU A 37 -0.62 5.49 -6.78
C LEU A 37 -0.63 3.99 -7.12
N ILE A 38 -0.90 3.13 -6.13
CA ILE A 38 -1.00 1.68 -6.34
C ILE A 38 -2.19 1.35 -7.26
N PHE A 39 -3.36 1.95 -7.03
CA PHE A 39 -4.54 1.75 -7.86
C PHE A 39 -4.32 2.21 -9.31
N PHE A 40 -3.76 3.40 -9.51
CA PHE A 40 -3.42 3.92 -10.83
C PHE A 40 -2.34 3.07 -11.51
N GLY A 41 -1.38 2.52 -10.76
CA GLY A 41 -0.42 1.54 -11.27
C GLY A 41 -1.12 0.34 -11.89
N GLY A 42 -2.12 -0.23 -11.20
CA GLY A 42 -2.94 -1.31 -11.74
C GLY A 42 -3.70 -0.91 -13.01
N THR A 43 -4.30 0.27 -13.02
CA THR A 43 -5.01 0.79 -14.22
C THR A 43 -4.07 0.98 -15.40
N LEU A 44 -2.89 1.53 -15.17
CA LEU A 44 -1.85 1.69 -16.20
C LEU A 44 -1.32 0.35 -16.72
N TYR A 45 -1.24 -0.67 -15.84
CA TYR A 45 -0.86 -2.01 -16.27
C TYR A 45 -1.83 -2.58 -17.31
N ALA A 46 -3.12 -2.27 -17.20
CA ALA A 46 -4.09 -2.66 -18.22
C ALA A 46 -3.81 -2.03 -19.61
N ALA A 47 -3.13 -0.88 -19.67
CA ALA A 47 -2.69 -0.28 -20.93
C ALA A 47 -1.52 -1.05 -21.58
N ALA A 48 -0.83 -1.93 -20.86
CA ALA A 48 0.16 -2.84 -21.42
C ALA A 48 -0.48 -3.96 -22.25
N LEU A 49 -1.78 -4.20 -22.05
CA LEU A 49 -2.54 -5.20 -22.82
C LEU A 49 -2.94 -4.65 -24.21
N PRO A 50 -3.24 -5.54 -25.19
CA PRO A 50 -3.80 -5.12 -26.46
C PRO A 50 -5.06 -4.25 -26.28
N PRO A 51 -5.28 -3.20 -27.07
CA PRO A 51 -4.57 -2.86 -28.33
C PRO A 51 -3.32 -1.99 -28.17
N LEU A 52 -3.02 -1.42 -26.98
CA LEU A 52 -1.92 -0.45 -26.80
C LEU A 52 -0.53 -1.11 -26.79
N ASN A 53 -0.41 -2.36 -26.29
CA ASN A 53 0.82 -3.16 -26.28
C ASN A 53 2.06 -2.46 -25.69
N TRP A 54 1.87 -1.61 -24.70
CA TRP A 54 2.95 -0.87 -24.03
C TRP A 54 3.65 -1.73 -22.99
N ASN A 55 4.33 -2.78 -23.43
CA ASN A 55 4.92 -3.80 -22.58
C ASN A 55 5.91 -3.23 -21.55
N LEU A 56 6.66 -2.18 -21.89
CA LEU A 56 7.58 -1.52 -20.96
C LEU A 56 6.85 -0.90 -19.77
N LEU A 57 5.62 -0.41 -20.01
CA LEU A 57 4.79 0.18 -18.97
C LEU A 57 4.37 -0.86 -17.90
N ALA A 58 4.24 -2.13 -18.27
CA ALA A 58 3.91 -3.21 -17.34
C ALA A 58 4.94 -3.34 -16.22
N PHE A 59 6.23 -3.26 -16.56
CA PHE A 59 7.30 -3.31 -15.56
C PHE A 59 7.31 -2.07 -14.68
N LEU A 60 7.15 -0.89 -15.27
CA LEU A 60 7.17 0.38 -14.55
C LEU A 60 6.02 0.49 -13.53
N THR A 61 4.84 -0.02 -13.87
CA THR A 61 3.66 0.04 -13.01
C THR A 61 3.69 -0.93 -11.84
N LEU A 62 4.50 -2.00 -11.94
CA LEU A 62 4.74 -2.96 -10.85
C LEU A 62 5.70 -2.41 -9.78
N VAL A 63 6.60 -1.49 -10.16
CA VAL A 63 7.63 -0.98 -9.24
C VAL A 63 7.04 -0.38 -7.96
N PRO A 64 6.02 0.50 -7.98
CA PRO A 64 5.43 1.05 -6.76
C PRO A 64 4.84 -0.02 -5.84
N LEU A 65 4.20 -1.04 -6.43
CA LEU A 65 3.64 -2.16 -5.68
C LEU A 65 4.74 -2.99 -5.01
N LEU A 66 5.81 -3.32 -5.75
CA LEU A 66 6.95 -4.10 -5.26
C LEU A 66 7.67 -3.37 -4.12
N LEU A 67 8.01 -2.09 -4.32
CA LEU A 67 8.67 -1.27 -3.30
C LEU A 67 7.85 -1.17 -2.02
N PHE A 68 6.53 -1.09 -2.14
CA PHE A 68 5.65 -1.09 -0.98
C PHE A 68 5.59 -2.47 -0.33
N ALA A 69 5.35 -3.52 -1.11
CA ALA A 69 5.07 -4.87 -0.60
C ALA A 69 6.27 -5.47 0.15
N VAL A 70 7.50 -5.27 -0.34
CA VAL A 70 8.72 -5.79 0.29
C VAL A 70 8.95 -5.21 1.70
N ASN A 71 8.55 -3.95 1.92
CA ASN A 71 8.73 -3.26 3.21
C ASN A 71 7.46 -3.27 4.08
N ALA A 72 6.41 -3.96 3.68
CA ALA A 72 5.13 -3.99 4.37
C ALA A 72 4.92 -5.31 5.11
N THR A 73 4.00 -5.31 6.08
CA THR A 73 3.50 -6.57 6.64
C THR A 73 2.71 -7.34 5.56
N TRP A 74 2.66 -8.67 5.66
CA TRP A 74 1.97 -9.50 4.68
C TRP A 74 0.50 -9.08 4.44
N ARG A 75 -0.20 -8.61 5.49
CA ARG A 75 -1.58 -8.09 5.41
C ARG A 75 -1.66 -6.79 4.62
N ALA A 76 -0.72 -5.88 4.86
CA ALA A 76 -0.66 -4.60 4.14
C ALA A 76 -0.25 -4.81 2.68
N ALA A 77 0.67 -5.75 2.40
CA ALA A 77 1.06 -6.14 1.06
C ALA A 77 -0.11 -6.80 0.30
N ALA A 78 -0.85 -7.72 0.95
CA ALA A 78 -2.05 -8.32 0.38
C ALA A 78 -3.10 -7.28 0.00
N PHE A 79 -3.37 -6.33 0.90
CA PHE A 79 -4.33 -5.24 0.64
C PHE A 79 -3.88 -4.33 -0.51
N ALA A 80 -2.58 -4.00 -0.57
CA ALA A 80 -2.01 -3.22 -1.68
C ALA A 80 -2.13 -3.96 -3.02
N GLY A 81 -1.83 -5.26 -3.05
CA GLY A 81 -2.00 -6.11 -4.23
C GLY A 81 -3.45 -6.20 -4.67
N TRP A 82 -4.39 -6.26 -3.72
CA TRP A 82 -5.81 -6.26 -4.02
C TRP A 82 -6.28 -4.94 -4.65
N ILE A 83 -5.86 -3.79 -4.10
CA ILE A 83 -6.16 -2.46 -4.65
C ILE A 83 -5.57 -2.30 -6.05
N TRP A 84 -4.33 -2.74 -6.26
CA TRP A 84 -3.68 -2.72 -7.57
C TRP A 84 -4.44 -3.61 -8.57
N GLY A 85 -4.83 -4.82 -8.15
CA GLY A 85 -5.62 -5.75 -8.93
C GLY A 85 -7.00 -5.19 -9.31
N LEU A 86 -7.67 -4.45 -8.41
CA LEU A 86 -8.93 -3.78 -8.71
C LEU A 86 -8.75 -2.76 -9.84
N GLY A 87 -7.71 -1.92 -9.79
CA GLY A 87 -7.40 -0.96 -10.83
C GLY A 87 -7.22 -1.64 -12.18
N TRP A 88 -6.42 -2.71 -12.23
CA TRP A 88 -6.21 -3.50 -13.43
C TRP A 88 -7.49 -4.16 -13.94
N ALA A 89 -8.21 -4.89 -13.07
CA ALA A 89 -9.37 -5.68 -13.47
C ALA A 89 -10.53 -4.81 -13.98
N LEU A 90 -10.83 -3.70 -13.28
CA LEU A 90 -11.89 -2.78 -13.71
C LEU A 90 -11.63 -2.19 -15.09
N PHE A 91 -10.37 -1.91 -15.41
CA PHE A 91 -10.01 -1.35 -16.72
C PHE A 91 -9.89 -2.44 -17.78
N ALA A 92 -9.24 -3.57 -17.49
CA ALA A 92 -9.07 -4.68 -18.41
C ALA A 92 -10.40 -5.30 -18.83
N PHE A 93 -11.34 -5.44 -17.91
CA PHE A 93 -12.64 -6.07 -18.16
C PHE A 93 -13.77 -5.07 -18.45
N ARG A 94 -13.44 -3.81 -18.75
CA ARG A 94 -14.46 -2.79 -19.10
C ARG A 94 -15.36 -3.20 -20.26
N PHE A 95 -14.86 -4.01 -21.20
CA PHE A 95 -15.64 -4.50 -22.33
C PHE A 95 -16.81 -5.41 -21.91
N LEU A 96 -16.74 -6.07 -20.76
CA LEU A 96 -17.83 -6.87 -20.23
C LEU A 96 -19.06 -6.04 -19.85
N ARG A 97 -18.93 -4.72 -19.75
CA ARG A 97 -20.06 -3.81 -19.52
C ARG A 97 -21.06 -3.85 -20.67
N GLU A 98 -20.63 -4.23 -21.87
CA GLU A 98 -21.50 -4.40 -23.04
C GLU A 98 -22.44 -5.60 -22.88
N ILE A 99 -22.01 -6.62 -22.12
CA ILE A 99 -22.82 -7.80 -21.80
C ILE A 99 -23.79 -7.47 -20.65
N HIS A 100 -23.25 -6.97 -19.56
CA HIS A 100 -24.05 -6.53 -18.42
C HIS A 100 -23.24 -5.57 -17.54
N PRO A 101 -23.80 -4.42 -17.14
CA PRO A 101 -23.05 -3.36 -16.43
C PRO A 101 -22.53 -3.79 -15.05
N ALA A 102 -23.15 -4.78 -14.39
CA ALA A 102 -22.73 -5.26 -13.08
C ALA A 102 -21.55 -6.25 -13.13
N VAL A 103 -21.28 -6.88 -14.27
CA VAL A 103 -20.26 -7.96 -14.38
C VAL A 103 -18.86 -7.49 -13.99
N PRO A 104 -18.33 -6.36 -14.49
CA PRO A 104 -16.99 -5.91 -14.08
C PRO A 104 -16.88 -5.65 -12.58
N TRP A 105 -17.93 -5.11 -11.95
CA TRP A 105 -17.95 -4.79 -10.52
C TRP A 105 -17.96 -6.03 -9.63
N LEU A 106 -18.61 -7.11 -10.07
CA LEU A 106 -18.63 -8.39 -9.35
C LEU A 106 -17.34 -9.19 -9.58
N LEU A 107 -16.81 -9.13 -10.80
CA LEU A 107 -15.66 -9.93 -11.20
C LEU A 107 -14.34 -9.33 -10.71
N ALA A 108 -14.19 -8.00 -10.73
CA ALA A 108 -12.95 -7.33 -10.36
C ALA A 108 -12.47 -7.66 -8.94
N PRO A 109 -13.30 -7.64 -7.87
CA PRO A 109 -12.86 -8.00 -6.53
C PRO A 109 -12.33 -9.44 -6.43
N VAL A 110 -12.97 -10.37 -7.16
CA VAL A 110 -12.61 -11.79 -7.15
C VAL A 110 -11.28 -12.01 -7.85
N ILE A 111 -11.10 -11.44 -9.04
CA ILE A 111 -9.85 -11.56 -9.81
C ILE A 111 -8.69 -10.87 -9.08
N SER A 112 -8.97 -9.77 -8.37
CA SER A 112 -7.97 -9.03 -7.59
C SER A 112 -7.41 -9.82 -6.41
N LEU A 113 -8.03 -10.94 -6.02
CA LEU A 113 -7.47 -11.84 -5.01
C LEU A 113 -6.15 -12.46 -5.46
N TRP A 114 -5.96 -12.68 -6.77
CA TRP A 114 -4.72 -13.25 -7.29
C TRP A 114 -3.50 -12.35 -7.04
N PRO A 115 -3.47 -11.07 -7.47
CA PRO A 115 -2.38 -10.19 -7.12
C PRO A 115 -2.27 -9.91 -5.62
N ALA A 116 -3.37 -10.00 -4.84
CA ALA A 116 -3.32 -9.90 -3.39
C ALA A 116 -2.51 -11.04 -2.75
N VAL A 117 -2.77 -12.28 -3.14
CA VAL A 117 -2.03 -13.45 -2.65
C VAL A 117 -0.56 -13.39 -3.07
N TRP A 118 -0.30 -13.00 -4.32
CA TRP A 118 1.07 -12.83 -4.82
C TRP A 118 1.83 -11.76 -4.03
N ALA A 119 1.23 -10.58 -3.82
CA ALA A 119 1.84 -9.51 -3.06
C ALA A 119 2.06 -9.87 -1.59
N ALA A 120 1.17 -10.67 -0.98
CA ALA A 120 1.33 -11.17 0.38
C ALA A 120 2.55 -12.09 0.54
N GLY A 121 2.92 -12.82 -0.52
CA GLY A 121 4.09 -13.70 -0.53
C GLY A 121 5.43 -12.96 -0.56
N LEU A 122 5.47 -11.71 -1.01
CA LEU A 122 6.71 -10.95 -1.16
C LEU A 122 7.44 -10.71 0.17
N PRO A 123 6.81 -10.16 1.23
CA PRO A 123 7.49 -9.97 2.51
C PRO A 123 7.88 -11.29 3.19
N LEU A 124 7.08 -12.35 3.04
CA LEU A 124 7.36 -13.65 3.62
C LEU A 124 8.63 -14.28 3.02
N ASN A 125 8.85 -14.08 1.72
CA ASN A 125 10.06 -14.56 1.05
C ASN A 125 11.25 -13.66 1.34
N ALA A 126 11.06 -12.34 1.49
CA ALA A 126 12.14 -11.41 1.79
C ALA A 126 12.84 -11.74 3.11
N ASP A 127 12.08 -12.04 4.16
CA ASP A 127 12.63 -12.44 5.47
C ASP A 127 13.39 -13.77 5.39
N GLY A 128 12.93 -14.73 4.59
CA GLY A 128 13.60 -16.00 4.36
C GLY A 128 14.95 -15.83 3.64
N TRP A 129 14.97 -15.07 2.55
CA TRP A 129 16.20 -14.81 1.76
C TRP A 129 17.25 -14.01 2.53
N VAL A 130 16.83 -12.99 3.25
CA VAL A 130 17.74 -12.18 4.07
C VAL A 130 18.38 -13.03 5.17
N ASN A 131 17.61 -13.84 5.87
CA ASN A 131 18.12 -14.70 6.92
C ASN A 131 19.07 -15.80 6.38
N GLU A 132 18.82 -16.35 5.20
CA GLU A 132 19.75 -17.32 4.59
C GLU A 132 21.05 -16.67 4.10
N PHE A 133 20.98 -15.43 3.59
CA PHE A 133 22.16 -14.72 3.09
C PHE A 133 23.12 -14.32 4.22
N PHE A 134 22.58 -13.84 5.36
CA PHE A 134 23.38 -13.42 6.51
C PHE A 134 23.76 -14.54 7.48
N LYS A 135 23.23 -15.76 7.30
CA LYS A 135 23.55 -16.92 8.13
C LYS A 135 24.76 -17.73 7.61
N LYS A 136 25.34 -17.31 6.50
CA LYS A 136 26.46 -18.01 5.82
C LYS A 136 27.85 -17.48 6.16
N ASP A 137 27.94 -16.50 7.06
CA ASP A 137 29.16 -15.99 7.68
C ASP A 137 29.19 -16.37 9.18
#